data_bb3931b936c96bc2f3a3724b4c29c159
#
_entry.id   bb3931b936c96bc2f3a3724b4c29c159
#
_cell.length_a   1.000
_cell.length_b   1.000
_cell.length_c   1.000
_cell.angle_alpha   90.00
_cell.angle_beta   90.00
_cell.angle_gamma   90.00
#
_symmetry.space_group_name_H-M   'P 1'
#
loop_
_entity.id
_entity.type
_entity.pdbx_description
1 polymer ?
#
loop_
_entity_poly.entity_id
_entity_poly.type
_entity_poly.pdbx_seq_one_letter_code
_entity_poly.pdbx_strand_id
1 'polypeptide(L)'
;GDGPSETLDVFAAAAPNAPVLIYIHGGYWRSLDKSDFSFIAPSFVADGAMVVVPNYALCPAVSVEDIALQMVKAVAWTWRHAAVHGGNPDRIALIGHSAGAHLAAMLLSCRWKQVDEALPLQPLAGALAISGLYDLEPIRRTEFLQVDLKLTAAQVNRLSPAFFPRPKAGKLYAVVGADESDEFIRHNQLIRDQWGPTAVPVCETVPGKNHFTVL
;
A
#
# COMPACT_ATOMS: atom_id res chain seq x y z
N GLY A 1 -13.11 -1.46 -11.39
CA GLY A 1 -13.57 -0.07 -11.23
C GLY A 1 -14.09 0.52 -12.53
N ASP A 2 -14.32 1.82 -12.56
CA ASP A 2 -14.96 2.48 -13.71
C ASP A 2 -13.93 2.96 -14.74
N GLY A 3 -12.69 3.14 -14.33
CA GLY A 3 -11.59 3.59 -15.19
C GLY A 3 -10.80 2.43 -15.82
N PRO A 4 -10.15 2.68 -16.97
CA PRO A 4 -9.38 1.64 -17.68
C PRO A 4 -8.21 1.09 -16.86
N SER A 5 -7.64 1.89 -15.94
CA SER A 5 -6.57 1.46 -15.04
C SER A 5 -7.07 0.87 -13.72
N GLU A 6 -8.38 0.91 -13.45
CA GLU A 6 -8.98 0.31 -12.25
C GLU A 6 -9.21 -1.20 -12.44
N THR A 7 -8.14 -1.92 -12.74
CA THR A 7 -8.10 -3.36 -12.96
C THR A 7 -7.21 -4.02 -11.92
N LEU A 8 -7.26 -5.33 -11.81
CA LEU A 8 -6.36 -6.10 -10.95
C LEU A 8 -6.13 -7.50 -11.53
N ASP A 9 -4.98 -8.08 -11.24
CA ASP A 9 -4.68 -9.47 -11.54
C ASP A 9 -4.89 -10.31 -10.27
N VAL A 10 -5.50 -11.49 -10.45
CA VAL A 10 -5.71 -12.45 -9.37
C VAL A 10 -4.95 -13.72 -9.68
N PHE A 11 -4.05 -14.08 -8.80
CA PHE A 11 -3.34 -15.35 -8.79
C PHE A 11 -3.99 -16.23 -7.71
N ALA A 12 -4.87 -17.12 -8.14
CA ALA A 12 -5.70 -17.93 -7.26
C ALA A 12 -4.86 -18.87 -6.40
N ALA A 13 -5.31 -19.12 -5.16
CA ALA A 13 -4.71 -20.15 -4.32
C ALA A 13 -5.10 -21.55 -4.79
N ALA A 14 -4.20 -22.52 -4.61
CA ALA A 14 -4.45 -23.92 -4.94
C ALA A 14 -5.45 -24.60 -4.00
N ALA A 15 -5.58 -24.11 -2.76
CA ALA A 15 -6.48 -24.62 -1.74
C ALA A 15 -7.41 -23.52 -1.22
N PRO A 16 -8.64 -23.86 -0.78
CA PRO A 16 -9.55 -22.89 -0.21
C PRO A 16 -9.07 -22.36 1.15
N ASN A 17 -9.60 -21.21 1.55
CA ASN A 17 -9.31 -20.55 2.84
C ASN A 17 -7.85 -20.08 2.99
N ALA A 18 -7.18 -19.80 1.89
CA ALA A 18 -5.81 -19.31 1.82
C ALA A 18 -5.68 -17.85 2.35
N PRO A 19 -4.52 -17.46 2.90
CA PRO A 19 -4.25 -16.06 3.14
C PRO A 19 -4.26 -15.28 1.82
N VAL A 20 -4.66 -14.02 1.89
CA VAL A 20 -4.72 -13.13 0.72
C VAL A 20 -3.67 -12.05 0.87
N LEU A 21 -2.83 -11.88 -0.13
CA LEU A 21 -1.85 -10.81 -0.23
C LEU A 21 -2.25 -9.86 -1.36
N ILE A 22 -2.36 -8.57 -1.04
CA ILE A 22 -2.55 -7.53 -2.05
C ILE A 22 -1.24 -6.78 -2.17
N TYR A 23 -0.60 -6.84 -3.34
CA TYR A 23 0.65 -6.12 -3.62
C TYR A 23 0.36 -4.82 -4.37
N ILE A 24 0.78 -3.68 -3.80
CA ILE A 24 0.58 -2.34 -4.37
C ILE A 24 1.94 -1.80 -4.83
N HIS A 25 2.07 -1.53 -6.12
CA HIS A 25 3.31 -1.07 -6.73
C HIS A 25 3.66 0.39 -6.41
N GLY A 26 4.92 0.73 -6.60
CA GLY A 26 5.46 2.07 -6.45
C GLY A 26 5.33 2.93 -7.72
N GLY A 27 6.28 3.86 -7.91
CA GLY A 27 6.34 4.72 -9.10
C GLY A 27 5.87 6.15 -8.85
N TYR A 28 5.97 6.66 -7.64
CA TYR A 28 5.57 8.02 -7.25
C TYR A 28 4.17 8.42 -7.74
N TRP A 29 3.22 7.49 -7.77
CA TRP A 29 1.83 7.69 -8.25
C TRP A 29 1.71 8.20 -9.69
N ARG A 30 2.79 8.19 -10.49
CA ARG A 30 2.85 8.76 -11.84
C ARG A 30 3.45 7.83 -12.89
N SER A 31 3.89 6.65 -12.49
CA SER A 31 4.54 5.69 -13.41
C SER A 31 4.35 4.25 -12.94
N LEU A 32 4.68 3.31 -13.80
CA LEU A 32 4.58 1.86 -13.62
C LEU A 32 3.16 1.33 -13.75
N ASP A 33 3.05 0.03 -13.86
CA ASP A 33 1.80 -0.72 -14.06
C ASP A 33 1.89 -2.05 -13.30
N LYS A 34 0.74 -2.63 -12.94
CA LYS A 34 0.68 -3.93 -12.27
C LYS A 34 1.42 -5.04 -13.00
N SER A 35 1.49 -4.98 -14.33
CA SER A 35 2.18 -5.97 -15.15
C SER A 35 3.69 -6.03 -14.90
N ASP A 36 4.29 -4.92 -14.45
CA ASP A 36 5.70 -4.86 -14.08
C ASP A 36 6.02 -5.66 -12.80
N PHE A 37 4.99 -6.07 -12.04
CA PHE A 37 5.12 -6.67 -10.72
C PHE A 37 4.54 -8.09 -10.60
N SER A 38 4.12 -8.70 -11.70
CA SER A 38 3.59 -10.07 -11.68
C SER A 38 4.59 -11.09 -11.14
N PHE A 39 5.90 -10.79 -11.16
CA PHE A 39 6.97 -11.63 -10.62
C PHE A 39 6.89 -11.84 -9.09
N ILE A 40 6.14 -10.99 -8.39
CA ILE A 40 5.92 -11.13 -6.94
C ILE A 40 5.04 -12.35 -6.62
N ALA A 41 4.08 -12.68 -7.48
CA ALA A 41 3.05 -13.65 -7.18
C ALA A 41 3.54 -15.11 -7.03
N PRO A 42 4.45 -15.64 -7.88
CA PRO A 42 4.76 -17.06 -7.89
C PRO A 42 5.23 -17.66 -6.56
N SER A 43 6.10 -16.96 -5.81
CA SER A 43 6.60 -17.44 -4.53
C SER A 43 5.50 -17.53 -3.47
N PHE A 44 4.67 -16.52 -3.35
CA PHE A 44 3.56 -16.52 -2.39
C PHE A 44 2.46 -17.51 -2.76
N VAL A 45 2.19 -17.70 -4.06
CA VAL A 45 1.23 -18.72 -4.52
C VAL A 45 1.75 -20.12 -4.24
N ALA A 46 3.05 -20.37 -4.45
CA ALA A 46 3.69 -21.63 -4.10
C ALA A 46 3.61 -21.95 -2.60
N ASP A 47 3.66 -20.90 -1.76
CA ASP A 47 3.49 -20.98 -0.31
C ASP A 47 2.00 -21.02 0.13
N GLY A 48 1.08 -21.12 -0.84
CA GLY A 48 -0.35 -21.33 -0.58
C GLY A 48 -1.17 -20.05 -0.38
N ALA A 49 -0.66 -18.88 -0.72
CA ALA A 49 -1.43 -17.64 -0.68
C ALA A 49 -2.19 -17.38 -1.99
N MET A 50 -3.32 -16.68 -1.90
CA MET A 50 -3.91 -15.96 -3.02
C MET A 50 -3.21 -14.61 -3.14
N VAL A 51 -2.78 -14.21 -4.35
CA VAL A 51 -2.15 -12.91 -4.57
C VAL A 51 -3.02 -12.05 -5.49
N VAL A 52 -3.17 -10.79 -5.12
CA VAL A 52 -3.87 -9.77 -5.92
C VAL A 52 -2.92 -8.62 -6.19
N VAL A 53 -2.82 -8.23 -7.46
CA VAL A 53 -1.98 -7.10 -7.88
C VAL A 53 -2.87 -6.06 -8.55
N PRO A 54 -3.36 -5.05 -7.80
CA PRO A 54 -4.17 -3.99 -8.37
C PRO A 54 -3.33 -3.00 -9.18
N ASN A 55 -3.92 -2.47 -10.24
CA ASN A 55 -3.47 -1.29 -10.93
C ASN A 55 -4.23 -0.05 -10.43
N TYR A 56 -3.72 1.13 -10.74
CA TYR A 56 -4.36 2.41 -10.49
C TYR A 56 -4.04 3.42 -11.59
N ALA A 57 -4.91 4.41 -11.77
CA ALA A 57 -4.65 5.52 -12.67
C ALA A 57 -3.50 6.39 -12.13
N LEU A 58 -2.78 7.04 -13.01
CA LEU A 58 -1.56 7.78 -12.68
C LEU A 58 -1.79 9.29 -12.72
N CYS A 59 -1.07 10.04 -11.90
CA CYS A 59 -0.92 11.48 -12.03
C CYS A 59 -0.20 11.82 -13.36
N PRO A 60 -0.55 12.90 -14.03
CA PRO A 60 -1.49 13.95 -13.63
C PRO A 60 -2.95 13.72 -14.08
N ALA A 61 -3.29 12.56 -14.66
CA ALA A 61 -4.66 12.27 -15.13
C ALA A 61 -5.66 12.20 -13.96
N VAL A 62 -5.19 11.75 -12.80
CA VAL A 62 -5.93 11.74 -11.52
C VAL A 62 -5.05 12.30 -10.41
N SER A 63 -5.63 12.63 -9.26
CA SER A 63 -4.87 13.03 -8.07
C SER A 63 -4.41 11.84 -7.24
N VAL A 64 -3.43 12.03 -6.35
CA VAL A 64 -3.02 11.00 -5.36
C VAL A 64 -4.19 10.61 -4.46
N GLU A 65 -5.11 11.53 -4.19
CA GLU A 65 -6.34 11.27 -3.42
C GLU A 65 -7.27 10.29 -4.16
N ASP A 66 -7.45 10.48 -5.48
CA ASP A 66 -8.23 9.56 -6.32
C ASP A 66 -7.58 8.17 -6.35
N ILE A 67 -6.26 8.08 -6.45
CA ILE A 67 -5.50 6.82 -6.40
C ILE A 67 -5.74 6.09 -5.07
N ALA A 68 -5.70 6.79 -3.95
CA ALA A 68 -6.00 6.19 -2.65
C ALA A 68 -7.43 5.62 -2.61
N LEU A 69 -8.42 6.32 -3.19
CA LEU A 69 -9.79 5.82 -3.29
C LEU A 69 -9.93 4.63 -4.24
N GLN A 70 -9.16 4.58 -5.34
CA GLN A 70 -9.11 3.40 -6.22
C GLN A 70 -8.58 2.18 -5.46
N MET A 71 -7.57 2.34 -4.60
CA MET A 71 -7.07 1.25 -3.77
C MET A 71 -8.08 0.81 -2.69
N VAL A 72 -8.88 1.72 -2.15
CA VAL A 72 -10.00 1.37 -1.28
C VAL A 72 -10.99 0.46 -2.02
N LYS A 73 -11.36 0.81 -3.26
CA LYS A 73 -12.24 -0.03 -4.10
C LYS A 73 -11.62 -1.41 -4.38
N ALA A 74 -10.30 -1.46 -4.66
CA ALA A 74 -9.58 -2.71 -4.92
C ALA A 74 -9.60 -3.66 -3.71
N VAL A 75 -9.36 -3.14 -2.49
CA VAL A 75 -9.45 -3.93 -1.26
C VAL A 75 -10.89 -4.39 -1.01
N ALA A 76 -11.86 -3.52 -1.16
CA ALA A 76 -13.28 -3.86 -0.99
C ALA A 76 -13.73 -4.94 -1.99
N TRP A 77 -13.28 -4.85 -3.24
CA TRP A 77 -13.52 -5.89 -4.24
C TRP A 77 -12.87 -7.21 -3.83
N THR A 78 -11.60 -7.19 -3.42
CA THR A 78 -10.86 -8.38 -2.98
C THR A 78 -11.57 -9.05 -1.82
N TRP A 79 -12.00 -8.30 -0.82
CA TRP A 79 -12.75 -8.84 0.31
C TRP A 79 -14.02 -9.58 -0.11
N ARG A 80 -14.79 -9.02 -1.07
CA ARG A 80 -16.02 -9.64 -1.56
C ARG A 80 -15.80 -10.88 -2.42
N HIS A 81 -14.66 -10.97 -3.12
CA HIS A 81 -14.43 -11.99 -4.14
C HIS A 81 -13.31 -12.99 -3.77
N ALA A 82 -12.59 -12.79 -2.68
CA ALA A 82 -11.48 -13.66 -2.29
C ALA A 82 -11.87 -15.15 -2.25
N ALA A 83 -13.02 -15.46 -1.67
CA ALA A 83 -13.47 -16.86 -1.53
C ALA A 83 -13.66 -17.57 -2.87
N VAL A 84 -14.08 -16.88 -3.93
CA VAL A 84 -14.26 -17.45 -5.28
C VAL A 84 -12.91 -17.85 -5.90
N HIS A 85 -11.82 -17.24 -5.45
CA HIS A 85 -10.46 -17.50 -5.91
C HIS A 85 -9.61 -18.29 -4.89
N GLY A 86 -10.26 -18.94 -3.91
CA GLY A 86 -9.60 -19.75 -2.90
C GLY A 86 -9.05 -18.96 -1.69
N GLY A 87 -9.21 -17.64 -1.67
CA GLY A 87 -8.74 -16.79 -0.57
C GLY A 87 -9.74 -16.69 0.59
N ASN A 88 -9.23 -16.36 1.77
CA ASN A 88 -10.05 -16.06 2.95
C ASN A 88 -10.18 -14.54 3.13
N PRO A 89 -11.40 -13.96 3.02
CA PRO A 89 -11.61 -12.53 3.19
C PRO A 89 -11.25 -12.00 4.60
N ASP A 90 -11.17 -12.85 5.61
CA ASP A 90 -10.79 -12.46 6.95
C ASP A 90 -9.25 -12.50 7.18
N ARG A 91 -8.48 -12.86 6.15
CA ARG A 91 -7.01 -13.00 6.21
C ARG A 91 -6.32 -12.23 5.10
N ILE A 92 -6.70 -10.95 4.90
CA ILE A 92 -6.11 -10.07 3.89
C ILE A 92 -4.96 -9.27 4.52
N ALA A 93 -3.79 -9.33 3.90
CA ALA A 93 -2.63 -8.48 4.22
C ALA A 93 -2.20 -7.71 2.97
N LEU A 94 -1.56 -6.56 3.19
CA LEU A 94 -0.99 -5.73 2.13
C LEU A 94 0.52 -5.89 2.08
N ILE A 95 1.08 -5.76 0.89
CA ILE A 95 2.49 -5.48 0.65
C ILE A 95 2.53 -4.24 -0.25
N GLY A 96 3.22 -3.21 0.16
CA GLY A 96 3.39 -2.00 -0.63
C GLY A 96 4.86 -1.60 -0.72
N HIS A 97 5.28 -1.15 -1.91
CA HIS A 97 6.62 -0.61 -2.12
C HIS A 97 6.55 0.87 -2.49
N SER A 98 7.37 1.72 -1.85
CA SER A 98 7.49 3.15 -2.19
C SER A 98 6.12 3.86 -2.10
N ALA A 99 5.61 4.43 -3.18
CA ALA A 99 4.26 4.99 -3.25
C ALA A 99 3.17 3.96 -2.89
N GLY A 100 3.37 2.67 -3.19
CA GLY A 100 2.48 1.59 -2.77
C GLY A 100 2.49 1.36 -1.26
N ALA A 101 3.62 1.56 -0.59
CA ALA A 101 3.71 1.50 0.87
C ALA A 101 2.98 2.68 1.55
N HIS A 102 3.03 3.87 0.94
CA HIS A 102 2.17 4.99 1.35
C HIS A 102 0.69 4.60 1.26
N LEU A 103 0.25 4.07 0.12
CA LEU A 103 -1.14 3.63 -0.09
C LEU A 103 -1.54 2.54 0.92
N ALA A 104 -0.66 1.60 1.23
CA ALA A 104 -0.90 0.58 2.25
C ALA A 104 -1.12 1.19 3.65
N ALA A 105 -0.34 2.20 4.04
CA ALA A 105 -0.54 2.91 5.30
C ALA A 105 -1.86 3.71 5.33
N MET A 106 -2.23 4.36 4.21
CA MET A 106 -3.53 5.02 4.03
C MET A 106 -4.69 4.02 4.23
N LEU A 107 -4.60 2.84 3.64
CA LEU A 107 -5.61 1.78 3.73
C LEU A 107 -5.76 1.23 5.16
N LEU A 108 -4.68 1.09 5.93
CA LEU A 108 -4.77 0.71 7.35
C LEU A 108 -5.51 1.75 8.20
N SER A 109 -5.50 3.02 7.79
CA SER A 109 -6.19 4.13 8.44
C SER A 109 -7.60 4.38 7.89
N CYS A 110 -8.04 3.62 6.91
CA CYS A 110 -9.34 3.80 6.24
C CYS A 110 -10.50 3.49 7.20
N ARG A 111 -11.56 4.29 7.10
CA ARG A 111 -12.82 4.08 7.83
C ARG A 111 -13.76 3.19 7.03
N TRP A 112 -13.47 1.91 6.96
CA TRP A 112 -14.10 0.93 6.09
C TRP A 112 -15.63 0.91 6.16
N LYS A 113 -16.22 1.08 7.35
CA LYS A 113 -17.68 1.17 7.51
C LYS A 113 -18.31 2.39 6.85
N GLN A 114 -17.52 3.44 6.58
CA GLN A 114 -18.00 4.62 5.81
C GLN A 114 -17.91 4.39 4.30
N VAL A 115 -17.08 3.44 3.88
CA VAL A 115 -16.99 3.01 2.47
C VAL A 115 -18.18 2.12 2.12
N ASP A 116 -18.43 1.11 2.94
CA ASP A 116 -19.53 0.17 2.79
C ASP A 116 -19.85 -0.47 4.16
N GLU A 117 -21.13 -0.42 4.56
CA GLU A 117 -21.58 -1.01 5.81
C GLU A 117 -21.40 -2.54 5.88
N ALA A 118 -21.33 -3.23 4.74
CA ALA A 118 -21.08 -4.66 4.69
C ALA A 118 -19.63 -5.05 5.05
N LEU A 119 -18.67 -4.14 4.83
CA LEU A 119 -17.26 -4.40 5.16
C LEU A 119 -17.06 -4.53 6.67
N PRO A 120 -16.09 -5.32 7.15
CA PRO A 120 -15.72 -5.33 8.57
C PRO A 120 -15.12 -3.98 9.00
N LEU A 121 -15.02 -3.74 10.31
CA LEU A 121 -14.38 -2.53 10.84
C LEU A 121 -12.94 -2.38 10.37
N GLN A 122 -12.23 -3.49 10.21
CA GLN A 122 -10.90 -3.57 9.64
C GLN A 122 -10.76 -4.88 8.86
N PRO A 123 -10.82 -4.84 7.51
CA PRO A 123 -10.64 -6.02 6.67
C PRO A 123 -9.18 -6.47 6.55
N LEU A 124 -8.22 -5.62 6.98
CA LEU A 124 -6.81 -5.83 6.79
C LEU A 124 -6.15 -6.31 8.08
N ALA A 125 -5.50 -7.47 8.04
CA ALA A 125 -4.71 -8.00 9.14
C ALA A 125 -3.46 -7.15 9.42
N GLY A 126 -2.87 -6.57 8.37
CA GLY A 126 -1.70 -5.71 8.44
C GLY A 126 -1.13 -5.36 7.07
N ALA A 127 0.00 -4.69 7.08
CA ALA A 127 0.73 -4.33 5.88
C ALA A 127 2.24 -4.44 6.08
N LEU A 128 2.95 -5.00 5.12
CA LEU A 128 4.39 -4.83 4.93
C LEU A 128 4.60 -3.61 4.05
N ALA A 129 5.24 -2.60 4.59
CA ALA A 129 5.51 -1.33 3.92
C ALA A 129 7.01 -1.21 3.67
N ILE A 130 7.40 -1.33 2.41
CA ILE A 130 8.79 -1.31 1.97
C ILE A 130 9.09 0.07 1.42
N SER A 131 10.03 0.79 2.04
CA SER A 131 10.51 2.13 1.59
C SER A 131 9.36 3.14 1.43
N GLY A 132 8.46 3.21 2.42
CA GLY A 132 7.23 4.00 2.33
C GLY A 132 7.43 5.50 2.50
N LEU A 133 6.47 6.26 1.99
CA LEU A 133 6.40 7.73 2.07
C LEU A 133 5.20 8.12 2.96
N TYR A 134 5.45 8.68 4.14
CA TYR A 134 4.39 8.90 5.14
C TYR A 134 4.15 10.37 5.50
N ASP A 135 4.99 11.27 4.98
CA ASP A 135 4.89 12.72 5.04
C ASP A 135 5.07 13.27 3.61
N LEU A 136 4.04 13.83 3.02
CA LEU A 136 4.10 14.26 1.62
C LEU A 136 4.58 15.70 1.44
N GLU A 137 4.93 16.43 2.51
CA GLU A 137 5.43 17.79 2.36
C GLU A 137 6.79 17.87 1.60
N PRO A 138 7.79 17.00 1.86
CA PRO A 138 8.98 16.95 1.03
C PRO A 138 8.70 16.62 -0.43
N ILE A 139 7.76 15.71 -0.69
CA ILE A 139 7.33 15.35 -2.06
C ILE A 139 6.71 16.57 -2.77
N ARG A 140 5.85 17.32 -2.08
CA ARG A 140 5.23 18.54 -2.62
C ARG A 140 6.27 19.59 -3.00
N ARG A 141 7.40 19.66 -2.28
CA ARG A 141 8.50 20.60 -2.55
C ARG A 141 9.48 20.13 -3.61
N THR A 142 9.34 18.90 -4.07
CA THR A 142 10.22 18.32 -5.11
C THR A 142 9.70 18.72 -6.48
N GLU A 143 10.38 19.65 -7.15
CA GLU A 143 9.91 20.30 -8.38
C GLU A 143 9.53 19.29 -9.48
N PHE A 144 10.42 18.31 -9.78
CA PHE A 144 10.17 17.36 -10.85
C PHE A 144 8.99 16.39 -10.57
N LEU A 145 8.62 16.19 -9.31
CA LEU A 145 7.43 15.43 -8.92
C LEU A 145 6.17 16.30 -8.96
N GLN A 146 6.31 17.55 -8.54
CA GLN A 146 5.19 18.48 -8.45
C GLN A 146 4.56 18.80 -9.80
N VAL A 147 5.31 18.69 -10.90
CA VAL A 147 4.78 18.83 -12.27
C VAL A 147 3.59 17.91 -12.53
N ASP A 148 3.69 16.66 -12.07
CA ASP A 148 2.65 15.64 -12.29
C ASP A 148 1.70 15.53 -11.08
N LEU A 149 2.23 15.53 -9.86
CA LEU A 149 1.43 15.28 -8.66
C LEU A 149 0.53 16.46 -8.27
N LYS A 150 0.94 17.70 -8.57
CA LYS A 150 0.21 18.95 -8.31
C LYS A 150 -0.36 19.02 -6.89
N LEU A 151 0.41 18.50 -5.91
CA LEU A 151 0.01 18.43 -4.51
C LEU A 151 -0.16 19.84 -3.92
N THR A 152 -1.31 20.10 -3.33
CA THR A 152 -1.57 21.28 -2.51
C THR A 152 -1.24 21.00 -1.04
N ALA A 153 -0.99 22.04 -0.24
CA ALA A 153 -0.78 21.90 1.20
C ALA A 153 -1.97 21.22 1.90
N ALA A 154 -3.19 21.48 1.45
CA ALA A 154 -4.37 20.82 1.98
C ALA A 154 -4.41 19.33 1.68
N GLN A 155 -3.97 18.91 0.49
CA GLN A 155 -3.84 17.48 0.14
C GLN A 155 -2.72 16.80 0.93
N VAL A 156 -1.57 17.45 1.14
CA VAL A 156 -0.49 16.93 1.98
C VAL A 156 -1.02 16.54 3.36
N ASN A 157 -1.80 17.41 4.01
CA ASN A 157 -2.38 17.12 5.32
C ASN A 157 -3.32 15.90 5.29
N ARG A 158 -4.08 15.71 4.20
CA ARG A 158 -5.02 14.59 4.05
C ARG A 158 -4.36 13.29 3.56
N LEU A 159 -3.13 13.35 3.07
CA LEU A 159 -2.44 12.25 2.42
C LEU A 159 -1.11 11.87 3.12
N SER A 160 -0.83 12.41 4.30
CA SER A 160 0.36 12.10 5.07
C SER A 160 0.01 11.19 6.26
N PRO A 161 0.02 9.85 6.08
CA PRO A 161 -0.49 8.93 7.09
C PRO A 161 0.29 8.94 8.40
N ALA A 162 1.55 9.41 8.43
CA ALA A 162 2.28 9.57 9.68
C ALA A 162 1.53 10.45 10.68
N PHE A 163 0.78 11.44 10.23
CA PHE A 163 0.08 12.39 11.08
C PHE A 163 -1.38 12.01 11.35
N PHE A 164 -1.80 10.84 10.91
CA PHE A 164 -3.12 10.32 11.24
C PHE A 164 -3.12 9.65 12.64
N PRO A 165 -4.30 9.56 13.28
CA PRO A 165 -4.42 8.67 14.42
C PRO A 165 -3.97 7.26 14.04
N ARG A 166 -3.14 6.66 14.88
CA ARG A 166 -2.68 5.28 14.67
C ARG A 166 -3.87 4.33 14.44
N PRO A 167 -3.76 3.33 13.54
CA PRO A 167 -4.80 2.35 13.33
C PRO A 167 -5.08 1.58 14.63
N LYS A 168 -6.37 1.34 14.91
CA LYS A 168 -6.82 0.60 16.11
C LYS A 168 -6.61 -0.91 15.97
N ALA A 169 -6.59 -1.41 14.72
CA ALA A 169 -6.35 -2.79 14.37
C ALA A 169 -5.53 -2.85 13.07
N GLY A 170 -4.90 -4.00 12.80
CA GLY A 170 -3.89 -4.13 11.76
C GLY A 170 -2.53 -3.60 12.26
N LYS A 171 -1.45 -4.14 11.70
CA LYS A 171 -0.07 -3.76 12.01
C LYS A 171 0.64 -3.31 10.75
N LEU A 172 1.50 -2.30 10.87
CA LEU A 172 2.41 -1.90 9.81
C LEU A 172 3.81 -2.42 10.13
N TYR A 173 4.37 -3.23 9.26
CA TYR A 173 5.75 -3.68 9.31
C TYR A 173 6.54 -2.81 8.34
N ALA A 174 7.35 -1.91 8.86
CA ALA A 174 8.07 -0.91 8.08
C ALA A 174 9.51 -1.34 7.87
N VAL A 175 9.95 -1.40 6.61
CA VAL A 175 11.32 -1.73 6.25
C VAL A 175 11.84 -0.76 5.18
N VAL A 176 13.15 -0.52 5.17
CA VAL A 176 13.82 0.36 4.21
C VAL A 176 15.22 -0.19 3.93
N GLY A 177 15.75 -0.01 2.73
CA GLY A 177 17.13 -0.35 2.43
C GLY A 177 18.12 0.61 3.09
N ALA A 178 19.24 0.08 3.61
CA ALA A 178 20.26 0.91 4.26
C ALA A 178 21.01 1.84 3.28
N ASP A 179 21.02 1.47 2.00
CA ASP A 179 21.68 2.24 0.93
C ASP A 179 20.69 3.15 0.18
N GLU A 180 19.52 3.43 0.79
CA GLU A 180 18.56 4.42 0.29
C GLU A 180 18.93 5.83 0.77
N SER A 181 18.25 6.85 0.25
CA SER A 181 18.47 8.22 0.70
C SER A 181 18.03 8.41 2.16
N ASP A 182 18.67 9.37 2.84
CA ASP A 182 18.34 9.74 4.22
C ASP A 182 16.84 10.03 4.40
N GLU A 183 16.18 10.53 3.36
CA GLU A 183 14.74 10.83 3.40
C GLU A 183 13.88 9.57 3.49
N PHE A 184 14.19 8.49 2.76
CA PHE A 184 13.48 7.22 2.92
C PHE A 184 13.72 6.59 4.30
N ILE A 185 14.94 6.66 4.81
CA ILE A 185 15.30 6.21 6.16
C ILE A 185 14.53 7.03 7.20
N ARG A 186 14.46 8.36 7.03
CA ARG A 186 13.68 9.26 7.88
C ARG A 186 12.19 8.89 7.89
N HIS A 187 11.62 8.60 6.73
CA HIS A 187 10.21 8.19 6.63
C HIS A 187 9.93 6.90 7.39
N ASN A 188 10.83 5.92 7.28
CA ASN A 188 10.70 4.65 7.99
C ASN A 188 10.65 4.86 9.51
N GLN A 189 11.56 5.69 10.03
CA GLN A 189 11.57 6.03 11.45
C GLN A 189 10.36 6.89 11.85
N LEU A 190 9.97 7.86 11.01
CA LEU A 190 8.85 8.76 11.26
C LEU A 190 7.55 8.00 11.54
N ILE A 191 7.18 7.02 10.70
CA ILE A 191 5.94 6.29 10.91
C ILE A 191 5.95 5.49 12.21
N ARG A 192 7.11 4.92 12.58
CA ARG A 192 7.30 4.24 13.86
C ARG A 192 7.13 5.18 15.04
N ASP A 193 7.71 6.39 14.97
CA ASP A 193 7.64 7.37 16.04
C ASP A 193 6.21 7.90 16.24
N GLN A 194 5.50 8.15 15.14
CA GLN A 194 4.15 8.71 15.17
C GLN A 194 3.08 7.67 15.58
N TRP A 195 3.13 6.46 15.03
CA TRP A 195 2.13 5.43 15.33
C TRP A 195 2.50 4.57 16.55
N GLY A 196 3.76 4.58 16.95
CA GLY A 196 4.28 3.85 18.09
C GLY A 196 4.50 2.35 17.86
N PRO A 197 5.23 1.68 18.76
CA PRO A 197 5.65 0.29 18.60
C PRO A 197 4.49 -0.72 18.58
N THR A 198 3.35 -0.36 19.12
CA THR A 198 2.17 -1.24 19.10
C THR A 198 1.57 -1.36 17.70
N ALA A 199 1.52 -0.26 16.94
CA ALA A 199 0.98 -0.24 15.57
C ALA A 199 2.06 -0.59 14.53
N VAL A 200 3.32 -0.22 14.81
CA VAL A 200 4.48 -0.51 13.94
C VAL A 200 5.48 -1.37 14.72
N PRO A 201 5.25 -2.68 14.88
CA PRO A 201 6.11 -3.56 15.70
C PRO A 201 7.50 -3.76 15.12
N VAL A 202 7.63 -3.69 13.78
CA VAL A 202 8.90 -3.79 13.06
C VAL A 202 9.18 -2.45 12.37
N CYS A 203 10.40 -1.96 12.53
CA CYS A 203 10.93 -0.78 11.86
C CYS A 203 12.42 -1.05 11.62
N GLU A 204 12.75 -1.58 10.44
CA GLU A 204 14.07 -2.10 10.16
C GLU A 204 14.71 -1.42 8.95
N THR A 205 16.03 -1.34 8.99
CA THR A 205 16.88 -0.93 7.87
C THR A 205 17.65 -2.15 7.39
N VAL A 206 17.48 -2.52 6.13
CA VAL A 206 18.04 -3.75 5.54
C VAL A 206 19.42 -3.48 4.96
N PRO A 207 20.50 -4.03 5.54
CA PRO A 207 21.86 -3.76 5.09
C PRO A 207 22.13 -4.15 3.63
N GLY A 208 22.86 -3.31 2.88
CA GLY A 208 23.27 -3.57 1.50
C GLY A 208 22.13 -3.58 0.49
N LYS A 209 20.97 -3.01 0.84
CA LYS A 209 19.83 -2.87 -0.04
C LYS A 209 19.53 -1.41 -0.34
N ASN A 210 19.35 -1.12 -1.62
CA ASN A 210 18.83 0.17 -2.09
C ASN A 210 17.34 0.08 -2.40
N HIS A 211 16.74 1.17 -2.88
CA HIS A 211 15.30 1.30 -3.15
C HIS A 211 14.73 0.22 -4.08
N PHE A 212 15.53 -0.40 -4.94
CA PHE A 212 15.09 -1.42 -5.90
C PHE A 212 15.47 -2.84 -5.47
N THR A 213 16.58 -3.00 -4.76
CA THR A 213 17.06 -4.33 -4.36
C THR A 213 16.50 -4.80 -3.03
N VAL A 214 15.72 -3.96 -2.35
CA VAL A 214 15.03 -4.28 -1.10
C VAL A 214 13.74 -5.09 -1.32
N LEU A 215 13.26 -5.15 -2.58
CA LEU A 215 12.19 -6.00 -3.05
C LEU A 215 12.58 -7.46 -3.16
#